data_4a2e2e75f918dac18f14276d8d68f5f8
#
_entry.id   4a2e2e75f918dac18f14276d8d68f5f8
#
_cell.length_a   1.000
_cell.length_b   1.000
_cell.length_c   1.000
_cell.angle_alpha   90.00
_cell.angle_beta   90.00
_cell.angle_gamma   90.00
#
_symmetry.space_group_name_H-M   'P 1'
#
loop_
_entity.id
_entity.type
_entity.pdbx_description
1 polymer ?
#
loop_
_entity_poly.entity_id
_entity_poly.type
_entity_poly.pdbx_seq_one_letter_code
_entity_poly.pdbx_strand_id
1 'polypeptide(L)'
;GNLIAEQIPDGACLQLGIGSIPDAVGMALKSKRHLGIHTEMLTDSMIELIECGAADNSCKAIHPGKTIATFAYGSKRMYDYIDHNPSVAILPVDYVNNPYTIAQNDNVVSVNAALEIDLSGQVCAESIGNHMFSGSGGQLDYVRGALMSRGGLSFIAFPSTAKGGTISKIKPFLAP
;
A
#
# COMPACT_ATOMS: atom_id res chain seq x y z
N GLY A 1 -5.12 -10.79 5.78
CA GLY A 1 -5.30 -10.35 4.38
C GLY A 1 -6.75 -10.40 3.94
N ASN A 2 -7.44 -11.52 4.16
CA ASN A 2 -8.84 -11.68 3.72
C ASN A 2 -9.80 -10.63 4.31
N LEU A 3 -9.69 -10.33 5.62
CA LEU A 3 -10.54 -9.34 6.28
C LEU A 3 -10.40 -7.93 5.68
N ILE A 4 -9.19 -7.56 5.25
CA ILE A 4 -8.96 -6.29 4.57
C ILE A 4 -9.51 -6.37 3.13
N ALA A 5 -9.22 -7.46 2.42
CA ALA A 5 -9.69 -7.64 1.04
C ALA A 5 -11.22 -7.61 0.91
N GLU A 6 -11.97 -8.07 1.90
CA GLU A 6 -13.43 -7.98 1.94
C GLU A 6 -13.95 -6.54 1.93
N GLN A 7 -13.17 -5.59 2.48
CA GLN A 7 -13.54 -4.17 2.53
C GLN A 7 -13.16 -3.40 1.25
N ILE A 8 -12.35 -4.00 0.37
CA ILE A 8 -11.87 -3.36 -0.85
C ILE A 8 -12.85 -3.61 -1.99
N PRO A 9 -13.47 -2.57 -2.57
CA PRO A 9 -14.40 -2.73 -3.68
C PRO A 9 -13.67 -3.04 -4.99
N ASP A 10 -14.39 -3.58 -5.98
CA ASP A 10 -13.95 -3.56 -7.36
C ASP A 10 -13.72 -2.12 -7.83
N GLY A 11 -12.76 -1.91 -8.73
CA GLY A 11 -12.38 -0.58 -9.21
C GLY A 11 -11.55 0.26 -8.23
N ALA A 12 -11.20 -0.26 -7.05
CA ALA A 12 -10.35 0.46 -6.09
C ALA A 12 -8.97 0.75 -6.66
N CYS A 13 -8.40 1.91 -6.30
CA CYS A 13 -7.02 2.28 -6.62
C CYS A 13 -6.10 1.95 -5.44
N LEU A 14 -5.18 1.03 -5.64
CA LEU A 14 -4.39 0.41 -4.57
C LEU A 14 -3.03 1.09 -4.35
N GLN A 15 -2.66 1.27 -3.09
CA GLN A 15 -1.30 1.34 -2.60
C GLN A 15 -1.13 0.24 -1.56
N LEU A 16 -0.14 -0.62 -1.76
CA LEU A 16 0.26 -1.64 -0.79
C LEU A 16 1.68 -1.36 -0.31
N GLY A 17 1.86 -1.34 1.01
CA GLY A 17 3.16 -1.29 1.63
C GLY A 17 3.93 -2.60 1.45
N ILE A 18 5.03 -2.74 2.18
CA ILE A 18 5.87 -3.94 2.16
C ILE A 18 5.59 -4.83 3.38
N GLY A 19 5.85 -6.12 3.21
CA GLY A 19 5.77 -7.12 4.27
C GLY A 19 4.63 -8.11 4.10
N SER A 20 4.60 -9.09 4.97
CA SER A 20 3.72 -10.26 4.84
C SER A 20 2.23 -9.94 4.83
N ILE A 21 1.79 -8.86 5.49
CA ILE A 21 0.38 -8.50 5.54
C ILE A 21 -0.06 -7.79 4.24
N PRO A 22 0.62 -6.75 3.75
CA PRO A 22 0.32 -6.18 2.43
C PRO A 22 0.38 -7.22 1.30
N ASP A 23 1.35 -8.14 1.32
CA ASP A 23 1.43 -9.24 0.35
C ASP A 23 0.23 -10.18 0.45
N ALA A 24 -0.18 -10.55 1.67
CA ALA A 24 -1.37 -11.39 1.89
C ALA A 24 -2.66 -10.70 1.40
N VAL A 25 -2.77 -9.37 1.56
CA VAL A 25 -3.87 -8.59 0.99
C VAL A 25 -3.83 -8.66 -0.53
N GLY A 26 -2.68 -8.41 -1.16
CA GLY A 26 -2.49 -8.53 -2.60
C GLY A 26 -2.97 -9.89 -3.13
N MET A 27 -2.54 -10.97 -2.47
CA MET A 27 -2.96 -12.33 -2.86
C MET A 27 -4.48 -12.56 -2.72
N ALA A 28 -5.11 -11.98 -1.71
CA ALA A 28 -6.55 -12.10 -1.48
C ALA A 28 -7.40 -11.28 -2.49
N LEU A 29 -6.80 -10.30 -3.16
CA LEU A 29 -7.48 -9.44 -4.14
C LEU A 29 -7.57 -10.02 -5.55
N LYS A 30 -7.03 -11.21 -5.82
CA LYS A 30 -7.02 -11.83 -7.18
C LYS A 30 -8.42 -12.10 -7.75
N SER A 31 -9.44 -12.18 -6.92
CA SER A 31 -10.84 -12.33 -7.35
C SER A 31 -11.53 -11.01 -7.68
N LYS A 32 -10.94 -9.87 -7.32
CA LYS A 32 -11.47 -8.54 -7.62
C LYS A 32 -11.31 -8.19 -9.10
N ARG A 33 -11.96 -7.10 -9.51
CA ARG A 33 -11.96 -6.64 -10.91
C ARG A 33 -11.68 -5.14 -10.98
N HIS A 34 -11.05 -4.76 -12.09
CA HIS A 34 -10.80 -3.35 -12.46
C HIS A 34 -10.00 -2.56 -11.43
N LEU A 35 -9.16 -3.24 -10.64
CA LEU A 35 -8.29 -2.57 -9.67
C LEU A 35 -7.31 -1.65 -10.40
N GLY A 36 -7.02 -0.51 -9.80
CA GLY A 36 -5.96 0.40 -10.20
C GLY A 36 -4.74 0.29 -9.29
N ILE A 37 -3.58 0.69 -9.76
CA ILE A 37 -2.35 0.75 -8.98
C ILE A 37 -1.76 2.16 -9.07
N HIS A 38 -1.62 2.81 -7.91
CA HIS A 38 -0.91 4.06 -7.70
C HIS A 38 -0.17 3.95 -6.36
N THR A 39 1.11 3.70 -6.41
CA THR A 39 1.90 3.29 -5.24
C THR A 39 3.28 3.93 -5.25
N GLU A 40 3.89 4.08 -4.09
CA GLU A 40 5.30 4.48 -4.01
C GLU A 40 6.18 3.36 -4.58
N MET A 41 6.08 2.17 -4.01
CA MET A 41 6.85 1.02 -4.43
C MET A 41 5.98 -0.01 -5.14
N LEU A 42 6.39 -0.42 -6.33
CA LEU A 42 5.79 -1.54 -7.05
C LEU A 42 6.43 -2.85 -6.59
N THR A 43 5.60 -3.86 -6.31
CA THR A 43 6.02 -5.16 -5.76
C THR A 43 5.52 -6.32 -6.61
N ASP A 44 6.09 -7.52 -6.39
CA ASP A 44 5.66 -8.75 -7.10
C ASP A 44 4.18 -9.06 -6.91
N SER A 45 3.61 -8.83 -5.72
CA SER A 45 2.18 -9.07 -5.47
C SER A 45 1.27 -8.21 -6.36
N MET A 46 1.69 -6.99 -6.69
CA MET A 46 0.94 -6.11 -7.60
C MET A 46 1.07 -6.58 -9.06
N ILE A 47 2.23 -7.08 -9.47
CA ILE A 47 2.39 -7.69 -10.80
C ILE A 47 1.49 -8.91 -10.94
N GLU A 48 1.35 -9.72 -9.91
CA GLU A 48 0.43 -10.85 -9.91
C GLU A 48 -1.03 -10.44 -10.09
N LEU A 49 -1.46 -9.30 -9.51
CA LEU A 49 -2.81 -8.75 -9.71
C LEU A 49 -3.02 -8.30 -11.16
N ILE A 50 -2.00 -7.74 -11.79
CA ILE A 50 -2.07 -7.34 -13.20
C ILE A 50 -2.14 -8.57 -14.10
N GLU A 51 -1.24 -9.52 -13.92
CA GLU A 51 -1.14 -10.72 -14.76
C GLU A 51 -2.37 -11.63 -14.66
N CYS A 52 -3.01 -11.70 -13.48
CA CYS A 52 -4.27 -12.46 -13.34
C CYS A 52 -5.51 -11.68 -13.81
N GLY A 53 -5.35 -10.43 -14.27
CA GLY A 53 -6.43 -9.59 -14.78
C GLY A 53 -7.30 -8.94 -13.71
N ALA A 54 -6.91 -9.00 -12.44
CA ALA A 54 -7.60 -8.29 -11.36
C ALA A 54 -7.35 -6.77 -11.41
N ALA A 55 -6.13 -6.36 -11.81
CA ALA A 55 -5.75 -4.95 -11.95
C ALA A 55 -5.50 -4.61 -13.42
N ASP A 56 -6.38 -3.83 -14.02
CA ASP A 56 -6.29 -3.31 -15.39
C ASP A 56 -6.18 -1.79 -15.45
N ASN A 57 -6.22 -1.12 -14.31
CA ASN A 57 -6.16 0.33 -14.17
C ASN A 57 -7.29 1.11 -14.90
N SER A 58 -8.34 0.43 -15.37
CA SER A 58 -9.40 1.04 -16.19
C SER A 58 -10.26 2.05 -15.43
N CYS A 59 -10.43 1.84 -14.12
CA CYS A 59 -11.25 2.69 -13.25
C CYS A 59 -10.51 3.90 -12.66
N LYS A 60 -9.22 4.07 -12.94
CA LYS A 60 -8.47 5.22 -12.43
C LYS A 60 -8.93 6.53 -13.10
N ALA A 61 -9.14 7.57 -12.30
CA ALA A 61 -9.50 8.90 -12.80
C ALA A 61 -8.30 9.62 -13.45
N ILE A 62 -7.10 9.41 -12.88
CA ILE A 62 -5.85 9.88 -13.49
C ILE A 62 -5.00 8.68 -13.92
N HIS A 63 -4.31 8.82 -15.04
CA HIS A 63 -3.52 7.76 -15.66
C HIS A 63 -4.31 6.44 -15.89
N PRO A 64 -5.52 6.48 -16.50
CA PRO A 64 -6.28 5.26 -16.78
C PRO A 64 -5.45 4.31 -17.64
N GLY A 65 -5.55 3.00 -17.36
CA GLY A 65 -4.78 1.97 -18.05
C GLY A 65 -3.30 1.91 -17.69
N LYS A 66 -2.83 2.71 -16.72
CA LYS A 66 -1.42 2.75 -16.32
C LYS A 66 -1.22 2.47 -14.84
N THR A 67 -0.31 1.57 -14.53
CA THR A 67 0.29 1.40 -13.20
C THR A 67 1.28 2.53 -12.95
N ILE A 68 1.10 3.23 -11.84
CA ILE A 68 1.96 4.36 -11.45
C ILE A 68 2.75 3.97 -10.20
N ALA A 69 4.06 4.14 -10.25
CA ALA A 69 4.94 3.96 -9.10
C ALA A 69 6.12 4.93 -9.12
N THR A 70 6.82 5.06 -8.00
CA THR A 70 8.05 5.85 -7.88
C THR A 70 9.28 4.99 -8.14
N PHE A 71 9.25 3.77 -7.65
CA PHE A 71 10.29 2.77 -7.88
C PHE A 71 9.70 1.36 -7.77
N ALA A 72 10.51 0.37 -8.10
CA ALA A 72 10.15 -1.03 -8.03
C ALA A 72 11.17 -1.82 -7.24
N TYR A 73 10.70 -2.78 -6.42
CA TYR A 73 11.57 -3.70 -5.70
C TYR A 73 10.93 -5.08 -5.63
N GLY A 74 11.57 -6.07 -6.23
CA GLY A 74 11.07 -7.44 -6.28
C GLY A 74 11.94 -8.38 -7.11
N SER A 75 11.34 -9.40 -7.66
CA SER A 75 11.99 -10.45 -8.42
C SER A 75 12.41 -10.00 -9.83
N LYS A 76 13.27 -10.80 -10.47
CA LYS A 76 13.62 -10.61 -11.90
C LYS A 76 12.36 -10.58 -12.78
N ARG A 77 11.35 -11.42 -12.51
CA ARG A 77 10.07 -11.44 -13.23
C ARG A 77 9.40 -10.08 -13.26
N MET A 78 9.37 -9.38 -12.12
CA MET A 78 8.82 -8.03 -12.04
C MET A 78 9.60 -7.04 -12.92
N TYR A 79 10.93 -7.08 -12.89
CA TYR A 79 11.76 -6.20 -13.72
C TYR A 79 11.58 -6.52 -15.21
N ASP A 80 11.49 -7.80 -15.59
CA ASP A 80 11.20 -8.22 -16.97
C ASP A 80 9.81 -7.74 -17.42
N TYR A 81 8.82 -7.69 -16.51
CA TYR A 81 7.49 -7.16 -16.80
C TYR A 81 7.51 -5.64 -17.02
N ILE A 82 8.28 -4.90 -16.23
CA ILE A 82 8.37 -3.43 -16.32
C ILE A 82 9.14 -2.99 -17.57
N ASP A 83 10.13 -3.75 -17.98
CA ASP A 83 11.03 -3.37 -19.06
C ASP A 83 10.27 -3.13 -20.37
N HIS A 84 10.44 -1.94 -20.94
CA HIS A 84 9.77 -1.48 -22.15
C HIS A 84 8.23 -1.61 -22.14
N ASN A 85 7.59 -1.66 -20.96
CA ASN A 85 6.14 -1.80 -20.82
C ASN A 85 5.44 -0.44 -20.72
N PRO A 86 4.71 0.03 -21.76
CA PRO A 86 4.06 1.34 -21.75
C PRO A 86 2.88 1.43 -20.75
N SER A 87 2.41 0.30 -20.21
CA SER A 87 1.35 0.30 -19.16
C SER A 87 1.90 0.59 -17.76
N VAL A 88 3.21 0.69 -17.60
CA VAL A 88 3.88 1.04 -16.34
C VAL A 88 4.58 2.39 -16.49
N ALA A 89 4.37 3.29 -15.56
CA ALA A 89 5.10 4.56 -15.51
C ALA A 89 5.74 4.75 -14.14
N ILE A 90 7.06 4.90 -14.15
CA ILE A 90 7.85 5.27 -12.96
C ILE A 90 8.01 6.78 -13.00
N LEU A 91 7.45 7.47 -12.02
CA LEU A 91 7.34 8.92 -11.97
C LEU A 91 8.01 9.49 -10.70
N PRO A 92 8.34 10.79 -10.67
CA PRO A 92 8.97 11.43 -9.51
C PRO A 92 8.13 11.30 -8.23
N VAL A 93 8.81 11.14 -7.09
CA VAL A 93 8.17 10.89 -5.78
C VAL A 93 7.29 12.06 -5.32
N ASP A 94 7.68 13.28 -5.60
CA ASP A 94 6.93 14.50 -5.28
C ASP A 94 5.58 14.57 -5.99
N TYR A 95 5.43 13.87 -7.10
CA TYR A 95 4.17 13.70 -7.81
C TYR A 95 3.40 12.47 -7.33
N VAL A 96 4.06 11.30 -7.27
CA VAL A 96 3.39 10.02 -6.96
C VAL A 96 2.89 9.98 -5.51
N ASN A 97 3.70 10.47 -4.55
CA ASN A 97 3.38 10.50 -3.13
C ASN A 97 2.60 11.75 -2.70
N ASN A 98 2.29 12.64 -3.63
CA ASN A 98 1.52 13.84 -3.28
C ASN A 98 0.08 13.46 -2.91
N PRO A 99 -0.39 13.77 -1.68
CA PRO A 99 -1.75 13.41 -1.25
C PRO A 99 -2.86 13.96 -2.15
N TYR A 100 -2.67 15.14 -2.73
CA TYR A 100 -3.64 15.72 -3.67
C TYR A 100 -3.65 14.98 -5.02
N THR A 101 -2.50 14.48 -5.48
CA THR A 101 -2.42 13.63 -6.67
C THR A 101 -3.09 12.27 -6.42
N ILE A 102 -2.77 11.64 -5.29
CA ILE A 102 -3.36 10.37 -4.87
C ILE A 102 -4.88 10.47 -4.83
N ALA A 103 -5.41 11.52 -4.18
CA ALA A 103 -6.83 11.75 -3.95
C ALA A 103 -7.65 12.02 -5.24
N GLN A 104 -7.00 12.26 -6.38
CA GLN A 104 -7.71 12.40 -7.65
C GLN A 104 -8.29 11.08 -8.17
N ASN A 105 -7.77 9.93 -7.71
CA ASN A 105 -8.43 8.65 -7.94
C ASN A 105 -9.52 8.42 -6.88
N ASP A 106 -10.66 7.92 -7.31
CA ASP A 106 -11.72 7.45 -6.40
C ASP A 106 -11.35 6.10 -5.79
N ASN A 107 -11.92 5.80 -4.63
CA ASN A 107 -11.74 4.55 -3.91
C ASN A 107 -10.25 4.17 -3.71
N VAL A 108 -9.43 5.16 -3.39
CA VAL A 108 -8.03 4.87 -3.04
C VAL A 108 -7.99 4.03 -1.77
N VAL A 109 -7.31 2.92 -1.83
CA VAL A 109 -7.10 2.05 -0.67
C VAL A 109 -5.62 1.95 -0.38
N SER A 110 -5.21 2.47 0.77
CA SER A 110 -3.84 2.32 1.27
C SER A 110 -3.76 1.24 2.34
N VAL A 111 -2.82 0.31 2.19
CA VAL A 111 -2.58 -0.78 3.15
C VAL A 111 -1.12 -0.75 3.55
N ASN A 112 -0.85 -0.46 4.82
CA ASN A 112 0.49 -0.34 5.36
C ASN A 112 0.63 -1.16 6.65
N ALA A 113 1.87 -1.48 7.00
CA ALA A 113 2.21 -2.14 8.25
C ALA A 113 2.72 -1.13 9.28
N ALA A 114 2.75 -1.53 10.56
CA ALA A 114 3.35 -0.76 11.63
C ALA A 114 4.14 -1.67 12.57
N LEU A 115 5.03 -1.05 13.35
CA LEU A 115 5.77 -1.70 14.42
C LEU A 115 4.97 -1.71 15.71
N GLU A 116 4.41 -0.56 16.10
CA GLU A 116 3.67 -0.37 17.34
C GLU A 116 2.55 0.66 17.15
N ILE A 117 1.54 0.57 18.03
CA ILE A 117 0.48 1.58 18.18
C ILE A 117 0.25 1.83 19.67
N ASP A 118 -0.17 3.04 20.04
CA ASP A 118 -0.59 3.31 21.42
C ASP A 118 -2.11 3.51 21.56
N LEU A 119 -2.56 3.61 22.82
CA LEU A 119 -3.99 3.75 23.11
C LEU A 119 -4.58 5.11 22.73
N SER A 120 -3.74 6.08 22.35
CA SER A 120 -4.20 7.35 21.76
C SER A 120 -4.35 7.29 20.25
N GLY A 121 -3.93 6.17 19.61
CA GLY A 121 -3.99 5.97 18.17
C GLY A 121 -2.74 6.45 17.43
N GLN A 122 -1.65 6.80 18.14
CA GLN A 122 -0.37 7.09 17.50
C GLN A 122 0.24 5.80 16.95
N VAL A 123 0.70 5.84 15.70
CA VAL A 123 1.28 4.71 14.99
C VAL A 123 2.76 4.96 14.77
N CYS A 124 3.61 4.00 15.14
CA CYS A 124 5.02 3.99 14.79
C CYS A 124 5.30 2.86 13.80
N ALA A 125 5.81 3.20 12.63
CA ALA A 125 6.16 2.24 11.58
C ALA A 125 7.67 2.14 11.32
N GLU A 126 8.49 3.08 11.86
CA GLU A 126 9.91 3.20 11.54
C GLU A 126 10.86 2.93 12.69
N SER A 127 10.40 2.98 13.96
CA SER A 127 11.29 2.80 15.13
C SER A 127 10.68 1.96 16.24
N ILE A 128 11.52 1.48 17.14
CA ILE A 128 11.14 0.91 18.44
C ILE A 128 11.99 1.63 19.49
N GLY A 129 11.35 2.47 20.29
CA GLY A 129 12.06 3.41 21.17
C GLY A 129 13.04 4.24 20.34
N ASN A 130 14.27 4.37 20.78
CA ASN A 130 15.30 5.18 20.12
C ASN A 130 16.02 4.47 18.94
N HIS A 131 15.56 3.28 18.55
CA HIS A 131 16.19 2.52 17.48
C HIS A 131 15.36 2.60 16.19
N MET A 132 15.90 3.26 15.17
CA MET A 132 15.32 3.34 13.84
C MET A 132 15.52 2.03 13.07
N PHE A 133 14.44 1.51 12.49
CA PHE A 133 14.43 0.32 11.63
C PHE A 133 14.34 0.67 10.15
N SER A 134 13.71 1.79 9.82
CA SER A 134 13.53 2.24 8.44
C SER A 134 13.40 3.75 8.36
N GLY A 135 13.37 4.30 7.16
CA GLY A 135 12.89 5.65 6.91
C GLY A 135 11.37 5.73 7.04
N SER A 136 10.83 6.94 7.07
CA SER A 136 9.38 7.19 7.14
C SER A 136 8.62 6.76 5.88
N GLY A 137 9.27 6.80 4.71
CA GLY A 137 8.63 6.51 3.42
C GLY A 137 7.38 7.34 3.15
N GLY A 138 6.53 6.88 2.24
CA GLY A 138 5.30 7.55 1.83
C GLY A 138 4.05 7.16 2.62
N GLN A 139 4.16 6.41 3.71
CA GLN A 139 2.98 5.90 4.44
C GLN A 139 2.00 7.02 4.79
N LEU A 140 2.49 8.13 5.38
CA LEU A 140 1.65 9.26 5.76
C LEU A 140 0.96 9.91 4.56
N ASP A 141 1.67 10.04 3.44
CA ASP A 141 1.13 10.65 2.23
C ASP A 141 -0.04 9.82 1.67
N TYR A 142 0.10 8.50 1.66
CA TYR A 142 -0.96 7.60 1.20
C TYR A 142 -2.14 7.51 2.17
N VAL A 143 -1.89 7.54 3.50
CA VAL A 143 -2.98 7.66 4.49
C VAL A 143 -3.78 8.94 4.24
N ARG A 144 -3.11 10.08 4.08
CA ARG A 144 -3.76 11.36 3.79
C ARG A 144 -4.48 11.36 2.45
N GLY A 145 -3.82 10.87 1.39
CA GLY A 145 -4.40 10.79 0.06
C GLY A 145 -5.65 9.90 0.01
N ALA A 146 -5.61 8.74 0.67
CA ALA A 146 -6.77 7.84 0.78
C ALA A 146 -7.93 8.51 1.54
N LEU A 147 -7.67 9.19 2.65
CA LEU A 147 -8.70 9.90 3.41
C LEU A 147 -9.33 11.08 2.64
N MET A 148 -8.59 11.68 1.71
CA MET A 148 -9.08 12.76 0.84
C MET A 148 -9.80 12.23 -0.40
N SER A 149 -9.57 10.99 -0.78
CA SER A 149 -10.19 10.33 -1.94
C SER A 149 -11.66 10.03 -1.67
N ARG A 150 -12.52 10.24 -2.66
CA ARG A 150 -13.93 9.85 -2.56
C ARG A 150 -14.07 8.34 -2.45
N GLY A 151 -14.62 7.86 -1.34
CA GLY A 151 -14.74 6.43 -1.04
C GLY A 151 -13.42 5.76 -0.63
N GLY A 152 -12.39 6.56 -0.33
CA GLY A 152 -11.07 6.04 0.04
C GLY A 152 -11.04 5.42 1.43
N LEU A 153 -10.13 4.45 1.60
CA LEU A 153 -9.91 3.70 2.84
C LEU A 153 -8.42 3.62 3.15
N SER A 154 -8.06 3.64 4.41
CA SER A 154 -6.68 3.42 4.84
C SER A 154 -6.61 2.39 5.96
N PHE A 155 -5.75 1.40 5.79
CA PHE A 155 -5.52 0.32 6.74
C PHE A 155 -4.07 0.35 7.23
N ILE A 156 -3.92 0.35 8.55
CA ILE A 156 -2.65 0.05 9.21
C ILE A 156 -2.82 -1.31 9.89
N ALA A 157 -2.09 -2.32 9.41
CA ALA A 157 -2.29 -3.69 9.84
C ALA A 157 -0.97 -4.33 10.30
N PHE A 158 -0.99 -4.93 11.47
CA PHE A 158 0.15 -5.60 12.08
C PHE A 158 -0.30 -6.64 13.11
N PRO A 159 0.51 -7.65 13.44
CA PRO A 159 0.20 -8.56 14.54
C PRO A 159 0.18 -7.81 15.87
N SER A 160 -0.80 -8.07 16.74
CA SER A 160 -0.91 -7.42 18.05
C SER A 160 0.25 -7.71 18.99
N THR A 161 1.00 -8.80 18.74
CA THR A 161 2.13 -9.25 19.55
C THR A 161 3.36 -9.60 18.69
N ALA A 162 4.51 -9.65 19.34
CA ALA A 162 5.78 -10.13 18.81
C ALA A 162 6.40 -11.21 19.71
N LYS A 163 7.50 -11.82 19.26
CA LYS A 163 8.27 -12.85 20.00
C LYS A 163 7.39 -13.95 20.59
N GLY A 164 6.56 -14.59 19.75
CA GLY A 164 5.69 -15.68 20.19
C GLY A 164 4.63 -15.25 21.21
N GLY A 165 4.16 -14.01 21.18
CA GLY A 165 3.12 -13.49 22.07
C GLY A 165 3.62 -12.85 23.35
N THR A 166 4.94 -12.81 23.59
CA THR A 166 5.51 -12.29 24.84
C THR A 166 5.63 -10.77 24.89
N ILE A 167 5.57 -10.09 23.74
CA ILE A 167 5.66 -8.63 23.65
C ILE A 167 4.40 -8.09 22.95
N SER A 168 3.65 -7.21 23.64
CA SER A 168 2.57 -6.47 23.03
C SER A 168 3.10 -5.37 22.11
N LYS A 169 2.54 -5.26 20.92
CA LYS A 169 2.77 -4.15 19.98
C LYS A 169 1.73 -3.02 20.17
N ILE A 170 0.75 -3.24 21.05
CA ILE A 170 -0.19 -2.21 21.50
C ILE A 170 0.34 -1.72 22.84
N LYS A 171 0.69 -0.43 22.92
CA LYS A 171 1.34 0.20 24.07
C LYS A 171 0.39 1.16 24.76
N PRO A 172 0.53 1.42 26.08
CA PRO A 172 -0.17 2.54 26.71
C PRO A 172 0.19 3.88 26.04
N PHE A 173 1.49 4.11 25.83
CA PHE A 173 2.06 5.25 25.10
C PHE A 173 3.26 4.75 24.29
N LEU A 174 3.47 5.34 23.13
CA LEU A 174 4.72 5.15 22.40
C LEU A 174 5.86 5.84 23.15
N ALA A 175 7.02 5.20 23.19
CA ALA A 175 8.22 5.83 23.73
C ALA A 175 8.66 6.98 22.80
N PRO A 176 9.15 8.12 23.36
CA PRO A 176 9.66 9.23 22.57
C PRO A 176 10.93 8.83 21.82
#